data_9d3096277c11436b735e41d080acee5f
#
_entry.id   9d3096277c11436b735e41d080acee5f
#
_cell.length_a   1.000
_cell.length_b   1.000
_cell.length_c   1.000
_cell.angle_alpha   90.00
_cell.angle_beta   90.00
_cell.angle_gamma   90.00
#
_symmetry.space_group_name_H-M   'P 1'
#
loop_
_entity.id
_entity.type
_entity.pdbx_description
1 polymer ?
#
loop_
_entity_poly.entity_id
_entity_poly.type
_entity_poly.pdbx_seq_one_letter_code
_entity_poly.pdbx_strand_id
1 'polypeptide(L)'
;MYKPKLDKDIRCPLEYGLDVFGGKWNSRIICVLAAKGTLRYSGLRSEHTNITDAVLGASLKALMKNEMISRQSYDEIPPRVEYSLTEKGRSVVPILQSICQWSGAYHKEDPENTLLHCQRGDYNDGGK
;
A
#
# COMPACT_ATOMS: atom_id res chain seq x y z
N MET A 1 30.32 6.36 9.72
CA MET A 1 28.87 6.39 9.67
C MET A 1 28.34 5.66 8.45
N TYR A 2 27.27 4.98 8.62
CA TYR A 2 26.68 4.19 7.53
C TYR A 2 26.11 5.09 6.46
N LYS A 3 26.43 4.82 5.22
CA LYS A 3 25.97 5.63 4.11
C LYS A 3 24.57 5.25 3.68
N PRO A 4 23.69 6.23 3.40
CA PRO A 4 22.33 5.91 2.98
C PRO A 4 22.28 4.97 1.78
N LYS A 5 23.16 5.15 0.81
CA LYS A 5 23.12 4.28 -0.36
C LYS A 5 23.47 2.84 -0.01
N LEU A 6 24.13 2.64 1.13
CA LEU A 6 24.45 1.29 1.55
C LEU A 6 23.29 0.64 2.29
N ASP A 7 22.32 1.46 2.70
CA ASP A 7 21.11 0.93 3.31
C ASP A 7 20.31 0.11 2.33
N LYS A 8 20.44 0.46 1.05
CA LYS A 8 19.66 -0.20 0.03
C LYS A 8 20.61 -0.81 -0.97
N ASP A 9 20.94 -2.05 -0.75
CA ASP A 9 21.79 -2.80 -1.63
C ASP A 9 20.93 -3.37 -2.76
N ILE A 10 20.42 -2.47 -3.58
CA ILE A 10 19.52 -2.85 -4.66
C ILE A 10 20.35 -3.10 -5.91
N ARG A 11 20.29 -4.33 -6.40
CA ARG A 11 21.13 -4.77 -7.50
C ARG A 11 20.37 -5.02 -8.80
N CYS A 12 19.06 -5.11 -8.73
CA CYS A 12 18.27 -5.35 -9.93
C CYS A 12 16.87 -4.77 -9.75
N PRO A 13 16.14 -4.61 -10.86
CA PRO A 13 14.79 -4.03 -10.78
C PRO A 13 13.84 -4.80 -9.85
N LEU A 14 13.98 -6.10 -9.75
CA LEU A 14 13.15 -6.87 -8.81
C LEU A 14 13.34 -6.38 -7.40
N GLU A 15 14.58 -6.16 -7.01
CA GLU A 15 14.89 -5.72 -5.65
C GLU A 15 14.36 -4.32 -5.39
N TYR A 16 14.42 -3.47 -6.41
CA TYR A 16 13.84 -2.14 -6.29
C TYR A 16 12.34 -2.24 -5.99
N GLY A 17 11.63 -3.06 -6.77
CA GLY A 17 10.21 -3.22 -6.56
C GLY A 17 9.88 -3.74 -5.18
N LEU A 18 10.60 -4.75 -4.73
CA LEU A 18 10.35 -5.29 -3.40
C LEU A 18 10.62 -4.27 -2.30
N ASP A 19 11.60 -3.39 -2.52
CA ASP A 19 11.85 -2.33 -1.55
C ASP A 19 10.71 -1.32 -1.51
N VAL A 20 10.15 -1.00 -2.67
CA VAL A 20 9.11 0.02 -2.76
C VAL A 20 7.78 -0.47 -2.20
N PHE A 21 7.33 -1.65 -2.62
CA PHE A 21 6.00 -2.10 -2.23
C PHE A 21 5.99 -3.35 -1.37
N GLY A 22 7.16 -3.90 -1.08
CA GLY A 22 7.22 -5.07 -0.20
C GLY A 22 7.01 -4.67 1.24
N GLY A 23 7.22 -5.65 2.11
CA GLY A 23 7.00 -5.41 3.50
C GLY A 23 5.53 -5.57 3.86
N LYS A 24 5.27 -5.38 5.12
CA LYS A 24 3.95 -5.71 5.64
C LYS A 24 2.88 -4.68 5.30
N TRP A 25 3.22 -3.40 5.40
CA TRP A 25 2.19 -2.37 5.34
C TRP A 25 2.10 -1.63 4.01
N ASN A 26 3.21 -1.50 3.29
CA ASN A 26 3.19 -0.72 2.07
C ASN A 26 2.25 -1.31 1.03
N SER A 27 2.35 -2.62 0.79
CA SER A 27 1.48 -3.25 -0.19
C SER A 27 0.02 -3.21 0.26
N ARG A 28 -0.23 -3.34 1.56
CA ARG A 28 -1.59 -3.26 2.07
C ARG A 28 -2.22 -1.90 1.81
N ILE A 29 -1.44 -0.84 2.05
CA ILE A 29 -1.94 0.52 1.84
C ILE A 29 -2.24 0.73 0.36
N ILE A 30 -1.35 0.28 -0.51
CA ILE A 30 -1.58 0.40 -1.95
C ILE A 30 -2.87 -0.31 -2.36
N CYS A 31 -3.06 -1.53 -1.88
CA CYS A 31 -4.25 -2.31 -2.23
C CYS A 31 -5.52 -1.65 -1.72
N VAL A 32 -5.49 -1.11 -0.51
CA VAL A 32 -6.66 -0.45 0.06
C VAL A 32 -7.00 0.79 -0.76
N LEU A 33 -6.00 1.59 -1.11
CA LEU A 33 -6.26 2.78 -1.93
C LEU A 33 -6.75 2.41 -3.32
N ALA A 34 -6.27 1.30 -3.86
CA ALA A 34 -6.75 0.85 -5.16
C ALA A 34 -8.24 0.48 -5.09
N ALA A 35 -8.64 -0.16 -4.01
CA ALA A 35 -10.01 -0.61 -3.85
C ALA A 35 -10.96 0.50 -3.44
N LYS A 36 -10.49 1.41 -2.60
CA LYS A 36 -11.36 2.44 -2.01
C LYS A 36 -11.24 3.80 -2.67
N GLY A 37 -10.19 4.01 -3.45
CA GLY A 37 -9.95 5.31 -4.04
C GLY A 37 -9.23 6.23 -3.07
N THR A 38 -9.73 7.44 -2.93
CA THR A 38 -9.11 8.43 -2.07
C THR A 38 -9.58 8.25 -0.63
N LEU A 39 -8.63 8.27 0.31
CA LEU A 39 -8.96 8.11 1.73
C LEU A 39 -8.25 9.15 2.56
N ARG A 40 -8.90 9.53 3.66
CA ARG A 40 -8.27 10.34 4.68
C ARG A 40 -7.45 9.44 5.59
N TYR A 41 -6.62 10.07 6.43
CA TYR A 41 -5.79 9.33 7.37
C TYR A 41 -6.64 8.38 8.24
N SER A 42 -7.76 8.88 8.75
CA SER A 42 -8.60 8.06 9.61
C SER A 42 -9.17 6.85 8.86
N GLY A 43 -9.49 7.03 7.58
CA GLY A 43 -9.95 5.91 6.77
C GLY A 43 -8.88 4.88 6.59
N LEU A 44 -7.67 5.32 6.30
CA LEU A 44 -6.55 4.39 6.20
C LEU A 44 -6.32 3.66 7.51
N ARG A 45 -6.43 4.38 8.61
CA ARG A 45 -6.23 3.78 9.91
C ARG A 45 -7.25 2.69 10.19
N SER A 46 -8.51 2.95 9.87
CA SER A 46 -9.55 1.97 10.16
C SER A 46 -9.50 0.76 9.24
N GLU A 47 -8.91 0.90 8.05
CA GLU A 47 -8.77 -0.25 7.15
C GLU A 47 -7.63 -1.18 7.55
N HIS A 48 -6.74 -0.71 8.41
CA HIS A 48 -5.56 -1.49 8.77
C HIS A 48 -5.58 -1.78 10.26
N THR A 49 -6.25 -2.86 10.62
CA THR A 49 -6.34 -3.29 12.00
C THR A 49 -4.95 -3.50 12.57
N ASN A 50 -4.74 -3.01 13.78
CA ASN A 50 -3.51 -3.20 14.54
C ASN A 50 -2.32 -2.39 14.04
N ILE A 51 -2.52 -1.48 13.10
CA ILE A 51 -1.43 -0.59 12.73
C ILE A 51 -1.35 0.54 13.75
N THR A 52 -0.13 0.94 14.10
CA THR A 52 0.05 2.08 14.99
C THR A 52 0.17 3.35 14.17
N ASP A 53 -0.06 4.49 14.83
CA ASP A 53 0.11 5.76 14.14
C ASP A 53 1.53 5.95 13.65
N ALA A 54 2.51 5.52 14.44
CA ALA A 54 3.91 5.67 14.05
C ALA A 54 4.20 4.88 12.77
N VAL A 55 3.69 3.65 12.71
CA VAL A 55 3.93 2.80 11.54
C VAL A 55 3.18 3.31 10.33
N LEU A 56 1.91 3.71 10.50
CA LEU A 56 1.15 4.23 9.38
C LEU A 56 1.79 5.50 8.83
N GLY A 57 2.19 6.41 9.71
CA GLY A 57 2.86 7.62 9.28
C GLY A 57 4.15 7.34 8.53
N ALA A 58 4.94 6.40 9.02
CA ALA A 58 6.20 6.05 8.38
C ALA A 58 5.95 5.43 7.01
N SER A 59 4.96 4.56 6.92
CA SER A 59 4.63 3.91 5.64
C SER A 59 4.13 4.93 4.62
N LEU A 60 3.27 5.84 5.04
CA LEU A 60 2.77 6.88 4.14
C LEU A 60 3.92 7.75 3.65
N LYS A 61 4.83 8.11 4.55
CA LYS A 61 5.97 8.92 4.17
C LYS A 61 6.85 8.20 3.15
N ALA A 62 7.09 6.91 3.37
CA ALA A 62 7.91 6.14 2.44
C ALA A 62 7.23 6.02 1.08
N LEU A 63 5.92 5.79 1.06
CA LEU A 63 5.20 5.69 -0.19
C LEU A 63 5.17 7.02 -0.94
N MET A 64 5.06 8.13 -0.21
CA MET A 64 5.14 9.44 -0.86
C MET A 64 6.53 9.71 -1.42
N LYS A 65 7.56 9.33 -0.69
CA LYS A 65 8.93 9.52 -1.14
C LYS A 65 9.19 8.76 -2.43
N ASN A 66 8.61 7.59 -2.57
CA ASN A 66 8.74 6.79 -3.78
C ASN A 66 7.70 7.14 -4.83
N GLU A 67 6.91 8.20 -4.58
CA GLU A 67 5.93 8.70 -5.53
C GLU A 67 4.84 7.69 -5.86
N MET A 68 4.54 6.81 -4.92
CA MET A 68 3.47 5.84 -5.10
C MET A 68 2.11 6.40 -4.72
N ILE A 69 2.09 7.32 -3.79
CA ILE A 69 0.86 7.97 -3.36
C ILE A 69 1.07 9.47 -3.34
N SER A 70 -0.02 10.20 -3.42
CA SER A 70 -0.01 11.65 -3.31
C SER A 70 -0.86 12.06 -2.11
N ARG A 71 -0.52 13.21 -1.56
CA ARG A 71 -1.20 13.77 -0.41
C ARG A 71 -1.75 15.13 -0.81
N GLN A 72 -3.05 15.31 -0.66
CA GLN A 72 -3.72 16.55 -1.01
C GLN A 72 -4.28 17.19 0.24
N SER A 73 -3.82 18.41 0.52
CA SER A 73 -4.34 19.19 1.64
C SER A 73 -5.39 20.14 1.15
N TYR A 74 -6.47 20.30 1.92
CA TYR A 74 -7.52 21.25 1.62
C TYR A 74 -7.59 22.28 2.73
N ASP A 75 -7.64 23.53 2.32
CA ASP A 75 -7.70 24.64 3.27
C ASP A 75 -9.13 24.82 3.74
N GLU A 76 -9.50 23.99 4.70
CA GLU A 76 -10.86 23.95 5.26
C GLU A 76 -10.78 23.99 6.77
N ILE A 77 -11.92 24.15 7.39
CA ILE A 77 -12.05 24.13 8.84
C ILE A 77 -13.08 23.06 9.19
N PRO A 78 -12.68 21.92 9.76
CA PRO A 78 -11.28 21.56 10.08
C PRO A 78 -10.51 21.18 8.82
N PRO A 79 -9.18 21.23 8.88
CA PRO A 79 -8.36 20.89 7.72
C PRO A 79 -8.61 19.46 7.25
N ARG A 80 -8.52 19.27 5.96
CA ARG A 80 -8.73 17.95 5.37
C ARG A 80 -7.51 17.56 4.56
N VAL A 81 -7.07 16.33 4.75
CA VAL A 81 -5.95 15.76 4.01
C VAL A 81 -6.39 14.42 3.44
N GLU A 82 -6.14 14.23 2.17
CA GLU A 82 -6.52 13.01 1.48
C GLU A 82 -5.32 12.38 0.80
N TYR A 83 -5.34 11.05 0.75
CA TYR A 83 -4.29 10.26 0.12
C TYR A 83 -4.89 9.45 -1.03
N SER A 84 -4.15 9.37 -2.11
CA SER A 84 -4.60 8.58 -3.26
C SER A 84 -3.37 8.05 -4.00
N LEU A 85 -3.59 7.02 -4.82
CA LEU A 85 -2.51 6.46 -5.62
C LEU A 85 -2.15 7.43 -6.73
N THR A 86 -0.87 7.52 -7.02
CA THR A 86 -0.38 8.18 -8.22
C THR A 86 -0.51 7.23 -9.40
N GLU A 87 -0.15 7.70 -10.58
CA GLU A 87 -0.10 6.82 -11.73
C GLU A 87 0.90 5.69 -11.50
N LYS A 88 2.05 6.03 -10.91
CA LYS A 88 3.04 5.01 -10.58
C LYS A 88 2.49 4.00 -9.58
N GLY A 89 1.77 4.50 -8.57
CA GLY A 89 1.17 3.60 -7.58
C GLY A 89 0.13 2.69 -8.19
N ARG A 90 -0.68 3.20 -9.12
CA ARG A 90 -1.66 2.37 -9.77
C ARG A 90 -1.01 1.31 -10.66
N SER A 91 0.15 1.61 -11.20
CA SER A 91 0.82 0.69 -12.12
C SER A 91 1.28 -0.60 -11.43
N VAL A 92 1.44 -0.58 -10.12
CA VAL A 92 1.86 -1.78 -9.40
C VAL A 92 0.69 -2.66 -9.01
N VAL A 93 -0.53 -2.14 -9.09
CA VAL A 93 -1.69 -2.90 -8.63
C VAL A 93 -1.86 -4.25 -9.36
N PRO A 94 -1.76 -4.30 -10.70
CA PRO A 94 -1.85 -5.61 -11.36
C PRO A 94 -0.77 -6.58 -10.91
N ILE A 95 0.39 -6.07 -10.57
CA ILE A 95 1.48 -6.91 -10.08
C ILE A 95 1.11 -7.51 -8.73
N LEU A 96 0.57 -6.68 -7.83
CA LEU A 96 0.13 -7.16 -6.54
C LEU A 96 -1.01 -8.16 -6.67
N GLN A 97 -1.92 -7.91 -7.60
CA GLN A 97 -3.00 -8.87 -7.87
C GLN A 97 -2.45 -10.20 -8.34
N SER A 98 -1.42 -10.17 -9.17
CA SER A 98 -0.80 -11.41 -9.61
C SER A 98 -0.18 -12.18 -8.45
N ILE A 99 0.43 -11.45 -7.52
CA ILE A 99 0.97 -12.09 -6.33
C ILE A 99 -0.15 -12.73 -5.51
N CYS A 100 -1.27 -12.03 -5.37
CA CYS A 100 -2.42 -12.57 -4.65
C CYS A 100 -2.93 -13.85 -5.30
N GLN A 101 -3.03 -13.85 -6.62
CA GLN A 101 -3.51 -15.02 -7.34
C GLN A 101 -2.56 -16.20 -7.16
N TRP A 102 -1.27 -15.94 -7.28
CA TRP A 102 -0.28 -16.97 -7.07
C TRP A 102 -0.34 -17.51 -5.64
N SER A 103 -0.39 -16.60 -4.69
CA SER A 103 -0.36 -16.96 -3.28
C SER A 103 -1.61 -17.72 -2.87
N GLY A 104 -2.75 -17.41 -3.48
CA GLY A 104 -4.01 -18.04 -3.14
C GLY A 104 -4.02 -19.54 -3.34
N ALA A 105 -3.13 -20.05 -4.20
CA ALA A 105 -3.03 -21.49 -4.41
C ALA A 105 -2.33 -22.18 -3.25
N TYR A 106 -1.60 -21.45 -2.45
CA TYR A 106 -0.76 -22.03 -1.39
C TYR A 106 -1.09 -21.55 0.01
N HIS A 107 -1.83 -20.48 0.13
CA HIS A 107 -2.12 -19.89 1.44
C HIS A 107 -3.62 -19.77 1.62
N LYS A 108 -4.12 -20.40 2.68
CA LYS A 108 -5.54 -20.34 3.00
C LYS A 108 -5.88 -19.02 3.66
N GLU A 109 -6.97 -18.42 3.23
CA GLU A 109 -7.42 -17.16 3.84
C GLU A 109 -7.83 -17.37 5.29
N ASP A 110 -7.51 -16.40 6.11
CA ASP A 110 -7.93 -16.33 7.49
C ASP A 110 -8.87 -15.14 7.60
N PRO A 111 -10.19 -15.38 7.74
CA PRO A 111 -11.16 -14.28 7.72
C PRO A 111 -10.88 -13.21 8.76
N GLU A 112 -10.26 -13.58 9.88
CA GLU A 112 -10.00 -12.61 10.93
C GLU A 112 -8.81 -11.71 10.62
N ASN A 113 -7.89 -12.17 9.76
CA ASN A 113 -6.67 -11.45 9.49
C ASN A 113 -6.56 -10.96 8.06
N THR A 114 -7.39 -11.47 7.17
CA THR A 114 -7.36 -11.06 5.77
C THR A 114 -8.06 -9.72 5.62
N LEU A 115 -7.46 -8.82 4.87
CA LEU A 115 -8.06 -7.52 4.61
C LEU A 115 -9.43 -7.69 3.96
N LEU A 116 -10.35 -6.80 4.31
CA LEU A 116 -11.72 -6.93 3.84
C LEU A 116 -11.83 -6.98 2.34
N HIS A 117 -11.10 -6.13 1.63
CA HIS A 117 -11.19 -6.14 0.18
C HIS A 117 -10.64 -7.44 -0.42
N CYS A 118 -9.70 -8.08 0.25
CA CYS A 118 -9.20 -9.37 -0.20
C CYS A 118 -10.22 -10.46 0.03
N GLN A 119 -10.93 -10.39 1.16
CA GLN A 119 -11.96 -11.38 1.47
C GLN A 119 -13.09 -11.35 0.45
N ARG A 120 -13.37 -10.17 -0.09
CA ARG A 120 -14.42 -10.03 -1.10
C ARG A 120 -13.94 -10.40 -2.50
N GLY A 121 -12.68 -10.78 -2.62
CA GLY A 121 -12.15 -11.13 -3.93
C GLY A 121 -11.86 -9.95 -4.81
N ASP A 122 -11.70 -8.77 -4.22
CA ASP A 122 -11.46 -7.56 -5.00
C ASP A 122 -10.21 -7.66 -5.86
N TYR A 123 -9.24 -8.45 -5.41
CA TYR A 123 -8.00 -8.62 -6.15
C TYR A 123 -8.20 -9.34 -7.48
N ASN A 124 -9.36 -9.92 -7.69
CA ASN A 124 -9.66 -10.60 -8.95
C ASN A 124 -10.36 -9.70 -9.96
N ASP A 125 -10.82 -8.54 -9.52
CA ASP A 125 -11.65 -7.69 -10.38
C ASP A 125 -10.92 -7.25 -11.62
N GLY A 126 -9.68 -6.85 -11.49
CA GLY A 126 -8.92 -6.37 -12.61
C GLY A 126 -8.60 -7.44 -13.63
N GLY A 127 -8.75 -8.69 -13.25
CA GLY A 127 -8.46 -9.79 -14.14
C GLY A 127 -9.58 -10.14 -15.08
N LYS A 128 -10.68 -9.47 -14.93
CA LYS A 128 -11.84 -9.77 -15.76
C LYS A 128 -11.66 -9.35 -17.18
#